data_706b0535dbb6034bdcf98f12da6b41e4
#
_entry.id   706b0535dbb6034bdcf98f12da6b41e4
#
_cell.length_a   1.000
_cell.length_b   1.000
_cell.length_c   1.000
_cell.angle_alpha   90.00
_cell.angle_beta   90.00
_cell.angle_gamma   90.00
#
_symmetry.space_group_name_H-M   'P 1'
#
loop_
_entity.id
_entity.type
_entity.pdbx_description
1 polymer ?
#
loop_
_entity_poly.entity_id
_entity_poly.type
_entity_poly.pdbx_seq_one_letter_code
_entity_poly.pdbx_strand_id
1 'polypeptide(L)'
;MGRTGQGHTDGVDADPGFFGPSSVTWQMHGDPMMWVAGIRALYLQALHPPTVRGVVQNSDFRRDAWGRLMRTANFVGTTTYGTTEAAERAAARVRRIHGLLGATDPRTGERYGVDRPELLLWVHCAEIDSYLHVLRRSGFRLTDSQADRYIRENQVAAGLVGLDQEQVPSDQVQLAAYFEKVLPELAAGPEAREVDDFLRRPPVHPLLLPARTLVWRRVADLAYGA
;
A
#
# COMPACT_ATOMS: atom_id res chain seq x y z
N MET A 1 -43.87 46.99 1.05
CA MET A 1 -43.09 46.36 2.15
C MET A 1 -42.77 44.95 1.73
N GLY A 2 -41.64 44.78 1.07
CA GLY A 2 -41.16 43.49 0.55
C GLY A 2 -40.10 42.95 1.52
N ARG A 3 -40.36 41.76 2.08
CA ARG A 3 -39.36 40.99 2.83
C ARG A 3 -38.62 40.09 1.84
N THR A 4 -37.39 40.44 1.53
CA THR A 4 -36.43 39.57 0.87
C THR A 4 -35.95 38.55 1.88
N GLY A 5 -36.43 37.30 1.74
CA GLY A 5 -35.87 36.14 2.44
C GLY A 5 -34.50 35.82 1.84
N GLN A 6 -33.42 36.06 2.58
CA GLN A 6 -32.13 35.47 2.32
C GLN A 6 -32.21 33.98 2.65
N GLY A 7 -32.23 33.15 1.62
CA GLY A 7 -32.02 31.72 1.77
C GLY A 7 -30.56 31.51 2.14
N HIS A 8 -30.32 31.19 3.40
CA HIS A 8 -29.07 30.65 3.90
C HIS A 8 -28.98 29.20 3.42
N THR A 9 -28.30 28.96 2.32
CA THR A 9 -27.91 27.62 1.93
C THR A 9 -26.78 27.24 2.86
N ASP A 10 -27.11 26.54 3.95
CA ASP A 10 -26.12 25.80 4.73
C ASP A 10 -25.47 24.78 3.78
N GLY A 11 -24.35 25.18 3.22
CA GLY A 11 -23.42 24.24 2.58
C GLY A 11 -22.93 23.29 3.67
N VAL A 12 -23.49 22.09 3.68
CA VAL A 12 -22.89 20.99 4.44
C VAL A 12 -21.46 20.88 3.89
N ASP A 13 -20.49 21.34 4.66
CA ASP A 13 -19.07 21.14 4.32
C ASP A 13 -18.88 19.63 4.14
N ALA A 14 -18.67 19.23 2.88
CA ALA A 14 -18.47 17.82 2.57
C ALA A 14 -17.22 17.33 3.31
N ASP A 15 -17.34 16.22 4.04
CA ASP A 15 -16.22 15.60 4.75
C ASP A 15 -15.04 15.34 3.77
N PRO A 16 -13.91 16.04 3.91
CA PRO A 16 -12.77 15.91 2.98
C PRO A 16 -11.99 14.61 3.20
N GLY A 17 -12.36 13.78 4.16
CA GLY A 17 -11.60 12.62 4.57
C GLY A 17 -10.34 12.98 5.36
N PHE A 18 -9.43 12.01 5.48
CA PHE A 18 -8.18 12.19 6.20
C PHE A 18 -7.16 13.04 5.42
N PHE A 19 -7.25 13.05 4.10
CA PHE A 19 -6.33 13.76 3.22
C PHE A 19 -7.12 14.71 2.31
N GLY A 20 -6.87 16.00 2.43
CA GLY A 20 -7.44 16.98 1.51
C GLY A 20 -6.53 17.25 0.30
N PRO A 21 -7.00 17.99 -0.72
CA PRO A 21 -6.22 18.28 -1.94
C PRO A 21 -4.87 18.98 -1.71
N SER A 22 -4.68 19.64 -0.56
CA SER A 22 -3.43 20.30 -0.17
C SER A 22 -2.43 19.35 0.53
N SER A 23 -2.81 18.10 0.82
CA SER A 23 -1.90 17.11 1.37
C SER A 23 -0.95 16.59 0.30
N VAL A 24 0.24 16.19 0.72
CA VAL A 24 1.22 15.55 -0.19
C VAL A 24 0.70 14.18 -0.62
N THR A 25 0.07 13.46 0.30
CA THR A 25 -0.54 12.15 0.04
C THR A 25 -1.57 12.21 -1.07
N TRP A 26 -2.50 13.17 -1.03
CA TRP A 26 -3.50 13.35 -2.09
C TRP A 26 -2.87 13.57 -3.46
N GLN A 27 -1.84 14.44 -3.52
CA GLN A 27 -1.17 14.80 -4.77
C GLN A 27 -0.35 13.64 -5.32
N MET A 28 0.40 12.94 -4.48
CA MET A 28 1.22 11.80 -4.88
C MET A 28 0.36 10.62 -5.38
N HIS A 29 -0.69 10.29 -4.64
CA HIS A 29 -1.54 9.13 -4.98
C HIS A 29 -2.34 9.33 -6.27
N GLY A 30 -2.50 10.56 -6.75
CA GLY A 30 -3.09 10.87 -8.05
C GLY A 30 -2.17 10.63 -9.24
N ASP A 31 -0.89 10.40 -9.03
CA ASP A 31 0.07 10.19 -10.11
C ASP A 31 -0.04 8.77 -10.69
N PRO A 32 -0.07 8.57 -12.03
CA PRO A 32 -0.12 7.25 -12.65
C PRO A 32 1.04 6.32 -12.25
N MET A 33 2.20 6.88 -11.87
CA MET A 33 3.36 6.10 -11.43
C MET A 33 3.12 5.35 -10.11
N MET A 34 2.05 5.67 -9.39
CA MET A 34 1.61 4.89 -8.23
C MET A 34 1.35 3.41 -8.54
N TRP A 35 0.97 3.09 -9.79
CA TRP A 35 0.85 1.68 -10.20
C TRP A 35 2.19 0.95 -10.22
N VAL A 36 3.25 1.61 -10.72
CA VAL A 36 4.61 1.06 -10.70
C VAL A 36 5.10 0.96 -9.26
N ALA A 37 4.85 2.00 -8.47
CA ALA A 37 5.23 2.04 -7.06
C ALA A 37 4.54 0.94 -6.23
N GLY A 38 3.26 0.68 -6.49
CA GLY A 38 2.53 -0.42 -5.86
C GLY A 38 3.12 -1.79 -6.20
N ILE A 39 3.54 -2.00 -7.44
CA ILE A 39 4.21 -3.26 -7.84
C ILE A 39 5.57 -3.38 -7.16
N ARG A 40 6.36 -2.29 -7.07
CA ARG A 40 7.61 -2.28 -6.31
C ARG A 40 7.38 -2.64 -4.84
N ALA A 41 6.33 -2.09 -4.24
CA ALA A 41 5.97 -2.42 -2.86
C ALA A 41 5.71 -3.92 -2.67
N LEU A 42 5.05 -4.58 -3.62
CA LEU A 42 4.83 -6.04 -3.57
C LEU A 42 6.15 -6.82 -3.63
N TYR A 43 7.14 -6.38 -4.43
CA TYR A 43 8.48 -6.98 -4.44
C TYR A 43 9.16 -6.84 -3.09
N LEU A 44 9.16 -5.64 -2.49
CA LEU A 44 9.75 -5.43 -1.16
C LEU A 44 9.05 -6.27 -0.10
N GLN A 45 7.72 -6.26 -0.07
CA GLN A 45 6.93 -7.04 0.88
C GLN A 45 7.25 -8.53 0.80
N ALA A 46 7.52 -9.04 -0.40
CA ALA A 46 7.86 -10.45 -0.62
C ALA A 46 9.25 -10.84 -0.06
N LEU A 47 10.14 -9.89 0.19
CA LEU A 47 11.46 -10.17 0.77
C LEU A 47 11.41 -10.48 2.28
N HIS A 48 10.31 -10.20 2.97
CA HIS A 48 10.16 -10.54 4.38
C HIS A 48 9.45 -11.90 4.53
N PRO A 49 10.17 -12.97 4.93
CA PRO A 49 9.65 -14.33 4.87
C PRO A 49 8.33 -14.54 5.62
N PRO A 50 8.11 -14.03 6.86
CA PRO A 50 6.81 -14.16 7.52
C PRO A 50 5.67 -13.47 6.76
N THR A 51 5.92 -12.28 6.19
CA THR A 51 4.90 -11.53 5.45
C THR A 51 4.51 -12.25 4.16
N VAL A 52 5.49 -12.69 3.35
CA VAL A 52 5.20 -13.37 2.07
C VAL A 52 4.50 -14.71 2.28
N ARG A 53 4.82 -15.44 3.35
CA ARG A 53 4.10 -16.67 3.72
C ARG A 53 2.63 -16.39 4.05
N GLY A 54 2.38 -15.32 4.80
CA GLY A 54 1.01 -14.85 5.04
C GLY A 54 0.24 -14.62 3.75
N VAL A 55 0.89 -14.03 2.76
CA VAL A 55 0.34 -13.81 1.43
C VAL A 55 0.09 -15.12 0.68
N VAL A 56 1.09 -15.99 0.60
CA VAL A 56 1.02 -17.23 -0.20
C VAL A 56 0.00 -18.23 0.38
N GLN A 57 -0.08 -18.32 1.72
CA GLN A 57 -0.97 -19.28 2.39
C GLN A 57 -2.43 -18.82 2.45
N ASN A 58 -2.70 -17.51 2.38
CA ASN A 58 -4.06 -16.97 2.56
C ASN A 58 -4.65 -16.34 1.30
N SER A 59 -3.87 -16.21 0.24
CA SER A 59 -4.31 -15.48 -0.94
C SER A 59 -4.30 -16.37 -2.17
N ASP A 60 -5.44 -16.39 -2.85
CA ASP A 60 -5.55 -17.03 -4.16
C ASP A 60 -5.02 -16.10 -5.29
N PHE A 61 -3.85 -15.45 -5.03
CA PHE A 61 -3.27 -14.50 -5.97
C PHE A 61 -2.96 -15.15 -7.34
N ARG A 62 -2.76 -16.47 -7.37
CA ARG A 62 -2.53 -17.22 -8.60
C ARG A 62 -3.76 -17.25 -9.51
N ARG A 63 -4.96 -17.21 -8.94
CA ARG A 63 -6.23 -17.28 -9.69
C ARG A 63 -6.88 -15.92 -9.88
N ASP A 64 -6.76 -15.02 -8.89
CA ASP A 64 -7.41 -13.72 -8.87
C ASP A 64 -6.42 -12.58 -8.59
N ALA A 65 -5.39 -12.49 -9.43
CA ALA A 65 -4.38 -11.44 -9.37
C ALA A 65 -4.95 -10.03 -9.46
N TRP A 66 -5.76 -9.83 -10.49
CA TRP A 66 -6.37 -8.54 -10.75
C TRP A 66 -7.34 -8.13 -9.65
N GLY A 67 -8.18 -9.03 -9.20
CA GLY A 67 -9.10 -8.73 -8.10
C GLY A 67 -8.35 -8.37 -6.82
N ARG A 68 -7.22 -9.02 -6.55
CA ARG A 68 -6.38 -8.65 -5.40
C ARG A 68 -5.76 -7.27 -5.55
N LEU A 69 -5.14 -6.99 -6.69
CA LEU A 69 -4.53 -5.69 -6.99
C LEU A 69 -5.59 -4.58 -6.90
N MET A 70 -6.76 -4.79 -7.49
CA MET A 70 -7.86 -3.82 -7.46
C MET A 70 -8.44 -3.63 -6.06
N ARG A 71 -8.50 -4.66 -5.23
CA ARG A 71 -8.93 -4.52 -3.82
C ARG A 71 -7.94 -3.65 -3.02
N THR A 72 -6.63 -3.84 -3.24
CA THR A 72 -5.61 -3.00 -2.60
C THR A 72 -5.68 -1.57 -3.12
N ALA A 73 -5.75 -1.37 -4.43
CA ALA A 73 -5.88 -0.05 -5.03
C ALA A 73 -7.14 0.69 -4.57
N ASN A 74 -8.28 -0.02 -4.46
CA ASN A 74 -9.52 0.53 -3.91
C ASN A 74 -9.37 0.91 -2.44
N PHE A 75 -8.67 0.13 -1.64
CA PHE A 75 -8.41 0.47 -0.24
C PHE A 75 -7.58 1.76 -0.15
N VAL A 76 -6.45 1.83 -0.86
CA VAL A 76 -5.61 3.04 -0.92
C VAL A 76 -6.41 4.25 -1.45
N GLY A 77 -7.18 4.07 -2.52
CA GLY A 77 -8.01 5.14 -3.07
C GLY A 77 -9.10 5.61 -2.11
N THR A 78 -9.76 4.68 -1.39
CA THR A 78 -10.80 5.03 -0.41
C THR A 78 -10.21 5.75 0.80
N THR A 79 -9.05 5.31 1.30
CA THR A 79 -8.38 5.98 2.42
C THR A 79 -7.82 7.33 2.05
N THR A 80 -7.43 7.54 0.78
CA THR A 80 -6.87 8.81 0.30
C THR A 80 -7.95 9.82 -0.08
N TYR A 81 -8.98 9.39 -0.82
CA TYR A 81 -9.93 10.29 -1.49
C TYR A 81 -11.37 10.19 -0.96
N GLY A 82 -11.64 9.19 -0.14
CA GLY A 82 -12.96 8.98 0.44
C GLY A 82 -13.20 9.85 1.67
N THR A 83 -14.45 9.87 2.12
CA THR A 83 -14.81 10.48 3.40
C THR A 83 -14.17 9.73 4.57
N THR A 84 -14.02 10.40 5.72
CA THR A 84 -13.53 9.77 6.95
C THR A 84 -14.27 8.48 7.26
N GLU A 85 -15.62 8.52 7.21
CA GLU A 85 -16.46 7.34 7.46
C GLU A 85 -16.20 6.19 6.45
N ALA A 86 -16.00 6.51 5.17
CA ALA A 86 -15.71 5.50 4.14
C ALA A 86 -14.37 4.83 4.38
N ALA A 87 -13.34 5.62 4.70
CA ALA A 87 -12.00 5.13 5.02
C ALA A 87 -12.01 4.25 6.28
N GLU A 88 -12.70 4.67 7.34
CA GLU A 88 -12.83 3.89 8.59
C GLU A 88 -13.55 2.56 8.37
N ARG A 89 -14.64 2.55 7.58
CA ARG A 89 -15.34 1.31 7.22
C ARG A 89 -14.44 0.35 6.42
N ALA A 90 -13.70 0.88 5.44
CA ALA A 90 -12.77 0.09 4.65
C ALA A 90 -11.68 -0.52 5.54
N ALA A 91 -11.10 0.28 6.43
CA ALA A 91 -10.08 -0.15 7.38
C ALA A 91 -10.59 -1.19 8.39
N ALA A 92 -11.78 -0.99 8.95
CA ALA A 92 -12.42 -1.96 9.84
C ALA A 92 -12.62 -3.33 9.15
N ARG A 93 -12.98 -3.30 7.85
CA ARG A 93 -13.09 -4.54 7.06
C ARG A 93 -11.72 -5.23 6.90
N VAL A 94 -10.66 -4.47 6.61
CA VAL A 94 -9.29 -5.00 6.47
C VAL A 94 -8.83 -5.61 7.79
N ARG A 95 -8.94 -4.88 8.91
CA ARG A 95 -8.58 -5.40 10.24
C ARG A 95 -9.31 -6.71 10.57
N ARG A 96 -10.62 -6.75 10.32
CA ARG A 96 -11.41 -7.98 10.56
C ARG A 96 -10.92 -9.15 9.72
N ILE A 97 -10.57 -8.92 8.45
CA ILE A 97 -10.04 -9.98 7.58
C ILE A 97 -8.67 -10.44 8.10
N HIS A 98 -7.75 -9.51 8.40
CA HIS A 98 -6.42 -9.84 8.89
C HIS A 98 -6.48 -10.63 10.21
N GLY A 99 -7.36 -10.26 11.14
CA GLY A 99 -7.53 -10.97 12.41
C GLY A 99 -8.07 -12.42 12.28
N LEU A 100 -8.59 -12.80 11.10
CA LEU A 100 -9.04 -14.18 10.82
C LEU A 100 -7.96 -15.00 10.10
N LEU A 101 -6.94 -14.37 9.59
CA LEU A 101 -5.92 -15.02 8.77
C LEU A 101 -4.68 -15.38 9.60
N GLY A 102 -4.10 -16.52 9.31
CA GLY A 102 -2.86 -16.96 9.93
C GLY A 102 -1.96 -17.66 8.92
N ALA A 103 -0.69 -17.75 9.26
CA ALA A 103 0.29 -18.51 8.49
C ALA A 103 1.11 -19.42 9.41
N THR A 104 1.76 -20.42 8.81
CA THR A 104 2.63 -21.36 9.52
C THR A 104 4.03 -21.29 8.93
N ASP A 105 5.04 -21.14 9.79
CA ASP A 105 6.43 -21.29 9.36
C ASP A 105 6.74 -22.77 9.09
N PRO A 106 7.06 -23.17 7.86
CA PRO A 106 7.30 -24.58 7.51
C PRO A 106 8.56 -25.15 8.17
N ARG A 107 9.49 -24.32 8.65
CA ARG A 107 10.73 -24.77 9.32
C ARG A 107 10.51 -25.08 10.80
N THR A 108 9.68 -24.28 11.48
CA THR A 108 9.50 -24.38 12.93
C THR A 108 8.16 -25.00 13.29
N GLY A 109 7.18 -25.01 12.39
CA GLY A 109 5.80 -25.39 12.66
C GLY A 109 5.03 -24.31 13.43
N GLU A 110 5.65 -23.16 13.74
CA GLU A 110 5.00 -22.07 14.47
C GLU A 110 3.88 -21.46 13.63
N ARG A 111 2.70 -21.31 14.24
CA ARG A 111 1.57 -20.59 13.66
C ARG A 111 1.49 -19.18 14.20
N TYR A 112 1.24 -18.22 13.32
CA TYR A 112 1.13 -16.79 13.67
C TYR A 112 0.00 -16.11 12.90
N GLY A 113 -0.57 -15.03 13.48
CA GLY A 113 -1.53 -14.16 12.82
C GLY A 113 -0.86 -13.25 11.80
N VAL A 114 -1.53 -12.93 10.69
CA VAL A 114 -1.02 -11.97 9.71
C VAL A 114 -1.22 -10.51 10.14
N ASP A 115 -1.99 -10.30 11.20
CA ASP A 115 -2.26 -9.02 11.85
C ASP A 115 -1.21 -8.63 12.92
N ARG A 116 -0.13 -9.40 13.06
CA ARG A 116 0.98 -9.03 13.96
C ARG A 116 1.53 -7.63 13.60
N PRO A 117 1.74 -6.76 14.59
CA PRO A 117 2.17 -5.38 14.34
C PRO A 117 3.45 -5.27 13.50
N GLU A 118 4.42 -6.17 13.71
CA GLU A 118 5.67 -6.18 12.95
C GLU A 118 5.45 -6.49 11.46
N LEU A 119 4.46 -7.32 11.11
CA LEU A 119 4.14 -7.65 9.72
C LEU A 119 3.40 -6.48 9.05
N LEU A 120 2.46 -5.87 9.75
CA LEU A 120 1.73 -4.70 9.27
C LEU A 120 2.68 -3.50 9.07
N LEU A 121 3.61 -3.30 10.00
CA LEU A 121 4.60 -2.23 9.92
C LEU A 121 5.53 -2.43 8.73
N TRP A 122 6.01 -3.65 8.48
CA TRP A 122 6.81 -3.96 7.30
C TRP A 122 6.06 -3.63 6.00
N VAL A 123 4.81 -4.08 5.88
CA VAL A 123 3.97 -3.78 4.70
C VAL A 123 3.83 -2.27 4.51
N HIS A 124 3.50 -1.55 5.57
CA HIS A 124 3.36 -0.09 5.53
C HIS A 124 4.65 0.61 5.10
N CYS A 125 5.78 0.31 5.74
CA CYS A 125 7.05 0.94 5.40
C CYS A 125 7.50 0.61 3.97
N ALA A 126 7.29 -0.62 3.50
CA ALA A 126 7.58 -1.02 2.12
C ALA A 126 6.74 -0.27 1.09
N GLU A 127 5.47 0.04 1.41
CA GLU A 127 4.60 0.87 0.57
C GLU A 127 5.11 2.31 0.53
N ILE A 128 5.34 2.93 1.69
CA ILE A 128 5.78 4.32 1.79
C ILE A 128 7.11 4.55 1.07
N ASP A 129 8.10 3.68 1.30
CA ASP A 129 9.39 3.75 0.60
C ASP A 129 9.22 3.62 -0.91
N SER A 130 8.41 2.65 -1.36
CA SER A 130 8.20 2.42 -2.79
C SER A 130 7.53 3.60 -3.48
N TYR A 131 6.56 4.22 -2.83
CA TYR A 131 5.84 5.37 -3.37
C TYR A 131 6.77 6.59 -3.47
N LEU A 132 7.53 6.90 -2.43
CA LEU A 132 8.51 7.98 -2.46
C LEU A 132 9.60 7.73 -3.51
N HIS A 133 10.16 6.53 -3.54
CA HIS A 133 11.26 6.18 -4.44
C HIS A 133 10.85 6.30 -5.90
N VAL A 134 9.75 5.65 -6.28
CA VAL A 134 9.30 5.63 -7.68
C VAL A 134 8.86 7.01 -8.15
N LEU A 135 8.10 7.75 -7.34
CA LEU A 135 7.66 9.08 -7.76
C LEU A 135 8.83 10.06 -7.93
N ARG A 136 9.81 10.06 -7.03
CA ARG A 136 11.02 10.88 -7.20
C ARG A 136 11.77 10.53 -8.49
N ARG A 137 11.92 9.25 -8.79
CA ARG A 137 12.60 8.78 -10.02
C ARG A 137 11.81 9.09 -11.29
N SER A 138 10.49 9.15 -11.22
CA SER A 138 9.62 9.50 -12.36
C SER A 138 9.61 11.00 -12.67
N GLY A 139 10.25 11.82 -11.83
CA GLY A 139 10.30 13.27 -12.00
C GLY A 139 9.20 14.03 -11.26
N PHE A 140 8.42 13.36 -10.40
CA PHE A 140 7.51 14.04 -9.49
C PHE A 140 8.33 14.94 -8.55
N ARG A 141 8.02 16.24 -8.58
CA ARG A 141 8.79 17.22 -7.80
C ARG A 141 8.39 17.13 -6.32
N LEU A 142 9.27 16.56 -5.52
CA LEU A 142 9.09 16.35 -4.10
C LEU A 142 10.34 16.84 -3.34
N THR A 143 10.18 17.88 -2.53
CA THR A 143 11.25 18.32 -1.61
C THR A 143 11.38 17.35 -0.45
N ASP A 144 12.52 17.38 0.26
CA ASP A 144 12.70 16.51 1.44
C ASP A 144 11.68 16.81 2.53
N SER A 145 11.33 18.08 2.74
CA SER A 145 10.29 18.46 3.71
C SER A 145 8.90 17.94 3.32
N GLN A 146 8.61 17.86 2.01
CA GLN A 146 7.36 17.25 1.52
C GLN A 146 7.38 15.72 1.67
N ALA A 147 8.53 15.08 1.48
CA ALA A 147 8.68 13.66 1.73
C ALA A 147 8.48 13.31 3.20
N ASP A 148 9.06 14.09 4.13
CA ASP A 148 8.82 13.92 5.56
C ASP A 148 7.34 14.16 5.91
N ARG A 149 6.73 15.17 5.29
CA ARG A 149 5.30 15.41 5.46
C ARG A 149 4.46 14.24 4.94
N TYR A 150 4.80 13.67 3.80
CA TYR A 150 4.13 12.49 3.25
C TYR A 150 4.19 11.29 4.21
N ILE A 151 5.38 10.98 4.76
CA ILE A 151 5.55 9.90 5.72
C ILE A 151 4.68 10.14 6.95
N ARG A 152 4.68 11.35 7.49
CA ARG A 152 3.89 11.74 8.66
C ARG A 152 2.38 11.68 8.39
N GLU A 153 1.91 12.17 7.25
CA GLU A 153 0.51 12.07 6.85
C GLU A 153 0.04 10.60 6.84
N ASN A 154 0.89 9.68 6.36
CA ASN A 154 0.54 8.27 6.25
C ASN A 154 0.57 7.48 7.57
N GLN A 155 1.02 8.07 8.69
CA GLN A 155 0.81 7.47 10.01
C GLN A 155 -0.68 7.26 10.31
N VAL A 156 -1.55 8.12 9.75
CA VAL A 156 -3.01 7.94 9.82
C VAL A 156 -3.43 6.63 9.15
N ALA A 157 -2.93 6.35 7.94
CA ALA A 157 -3.24 5.11 7.23
C ALA A 157 -2.74 3.87 7.99
N ALA A 158 -1.58 3.96 8.63
CA ALA A 158 -1.04 2.92 9.51
C ALA A 158 -1.96 2.67 10.72
N GLY A 159 -2.42 3.73 11.38
CA GLY A 159 -3.38 3.65 12.49
C GLY A 159 -4.71 3.01 12.06
N LEU A 160 -5.19 3.33 10.87
CA LEU A 160 -6.41 2.75 10.31
C LEU A 160 -6.33 1.22 10.16
N VAL A 161 -5.17 0.66 9.88
CA VAL A 161 -5.00 -0.80 9.77
C VAL A 161 -4.62 -1.47 11.10
N GLY A 162 -4.50 -0.71 12.20
CA GLY A 162 -4.31 -1.23 13.54
C GLY A 162 -2.90 -1.07 14.11
N LEU A 163 -2.03 -0.31 13.47
CA LEU A 163 -0.72 0.05 14.03
C LEU A 163 -0.83 1.17 15.06
N ASP A 164 0.03 1.14 16.05
CA ASP A 164 0.27 2.27 16.93
C ASP A 164 1.07 3.33 16.17
N GLN A 165 0.47 4.49 15.95
CA GLN A 165 1.06 5.56 15.15
C GLN A 165 2.39 6.07 15.72
N GLU A 166 2.60 6.00 17.04
CA GLU A 166 3.84 6.42 17.68
C GLU A 166 5.02 5.49 17.33
N GLN A 167 4.75 4.27 16.92
CA GLN A 167 5.76 3.29 16.51
C GLN A 167 6.04 3.29 15.00
N VAL A 168 5.26 4.06 14.24
CA VAL A 168 5.41 4.18 12.78
C VAL A 168 6.37 5.33 12.46
N PRO A 169 7.36 5.13 11.55
CA PRO A 169 8.24 6.21 11.11
C PRO A 169 7.47 7.47 10.69
N SER A 170 7.95 8.64 11.10
CA SER A 170 7.33 9.94 10.84
C SER A 170 8.12 10.81 9.86
N ASP A 171 9.32 10.36 9.47
CA ASP A 171 10.22 11.05 8.56
C ASP A 171 11.17 10.07 7.85
N GLN A 172 11.95 10.56 6.89
CA GLN A 172 12.88 9.76 6.09
C GLN A 172 14.00 9.14 6.92
N VAL A 173 14.45 9.81 7.98
CA VAL A 173 15.54 9.31 8.85
C VAL A 173 15.05 8.08 9.63
N GLN A 174 13.86 8.17 10.21
CA GLN A 174 13.26 7.06 10.94
C GLN A 174 12.91 5.90 10.00
N LEU A 175 12.41 6.20 8.79
CA LEU A 175 12.12 5.18 7.79
C LEU A 175 13.40 4.43 7.36
N ALA A 176 14.50 5.15 7.10
CA ALA A 176 15.78 4.56 6.78
C ALA A 176 16.31 3.67 7.92
N ALA A 177 16.26 4.17 9.16
CA ALA A 177 16.68 3.39 10.34
C ALA A 177 15.83 2.12 10.52
N TYR A 178 14.53 2.18 10.21
CA TYR A 178 13.68 1.01 10.21
C TYR A 178 14.14 -0.04 9.18
N PHE A 179 14.46 0.37 7.95
CA PHE A 179 14.97 -0.53 6.92
C PHE A 179 16.31 -1.17 7.32
N GLU A 180 17.24 -0.40 7.87
CA GLU A 180 18.51 -0.94 8.39
C GLU A 180 18.28 -2.01 9.45
N LYS A 181 17.32 -1.80 10.35
CA LYS A 181 16.96 -2.77 11.40
C LYS A 181 16.38 -4.08 10.82
N VAL A 182 15.53 -3.98 9.80
CA VAL A 182 14.84 -5.15 9.23
C VAL A 182 15.70 -5.87 8.19
N LEU A 183 16.70 -5.20 7.60
CA LEU A 183 17.55 -5.74 6.54
C LEU A 183 18.08 -7.17 6.80
N PRO A 184 18.54 -7.54 8.03
CA PRO A 184 19.02 -8.90 8.32
C PRO A 184 17.92 -9.98 8.27
N GLU A 185 16.66 -9.59 8.33
CA GLU A 185 15.50 -10.50 8.31
C GLU A 185 15.01 -10.78 6.87
N LEU A 186 15.47 -9.98 5.91
CA LEU A 186 15.02 -10.08 4.53
C LEU A 186 15.71 -11.23 3.79
N ALA A 187 14.95 -11.96 3.00
CA ALA A 187 15.46 -13.07 2.20
C ALA A 187 14.62 -13.31 0.94
N ALA A 188 15.29 -13.55 -0.19
CA ALA A 188 14.66 -14.00 -1.43
C ALA A 188 14.41 -15.53 -1.39
N GLY A 189 13.52 -15.96 -0.49
CA GLY A 189 13.13 -17.37 -0.33
C GLY A 189 12.30 -17.92 -1.48
N PRO A 190 11.82 -19.18 -1.37
CA PRO A 190 10.97 -19.80 -2.39
C PRO A 190 9.68 -19.01 -2.63
N GLU A 191 9.02 -18.54 -1.57
CA GLU A 191 7.78 -17.78 -1.65
C GLU A 191 7.99 -16.41 -2.34
N ALA A 192 9.13 -15.75 -2.09
CA ALA A 192 9.49 -14.50 -2.75
C ALA A 192 9.69 -14.71 -4.27
N ARG A 193 10.34 -15.81 -4.66
CA ARG A 193 10.51 -16.17 -6.08
C ARG A 193 9.17 -16.47 -6.76
N GLU A 194 8.26 -17.10 -6.04
CA GLU A 194 6.92 -17.35 -6.54
C GLU A 194 6.17 -16.06 -6.82
N VAL A 195 6.28 -15.06 -5.93
CA VAL A 195 5.72 -13.72 -6.13
C VAL A 195 6.39 -13.02 -7.31
N ASP A 196 7.73 -13.12 -7.47
CA ASP A 196 8.45 -12.56 -8.63
C ASP A 196 7.96 -13.19 -9.95
N ASP A 197 7.90 -14.51 -10.03
CA ASP A 197 7.38 -15.21 -11.21
C ASP A 197 5.96 -14.77 -11.56
N PHE A 198 5.12 -14.61 -10.54
CA PHE A 198 3.76 -14.12 -10.69
C PHE A 198 3.69 -12.67 -11.18
N LEU A 199 4.45 -11.76 -10.55
CA LEU A 199 4.46 -10.34 -10.94
C LEU A 199 4.99 -10.14 -12.35
N ARG A 200 5.96 -10.95 -12.79
CA ARG A 200 6.46 -10.92 -14.19
C ARG A 200 5.51 -11.52 -15.19
N ARG A 201 4.72 -12.53 -14.78
CA ARG A 201 3.85 -13.31 -15.68
C ARG A 201 2.46 -13.51 -15.08
N PRO A 202 1.72 -12.43 -14.77
CA PRO A 202 0.39 -12.58 -14.19
C PRO A 202 -0.52 -13.37 -15.12
N PRO A 203 -1.39 -14.22 -14.60
CA PRO A 203 -2.38 -14.92 -15.41
C PRO A 203 -3.33 -13.90 -16.02
N VAL A 204 -3.44 -13.92 -17.33
CA VAL A 204 -4.35 -13.07 -18.09
C VAL A 204 -5.13 -13.91 -19.10
N HIS A 205 -6.30 -13.44 -19.50
CA HIS A 205 -7.07 -14.09 -20.57
C HIS A 205 -6.20 -14.19 -21.84
N PRO A 206 -6.26 -15.30 -22.61
CA PRO A 206 -5.43 -15.53 -23.79
C PRO A 206 -5.39 -14.37 -24.78
N LEU A 207 -6.48 -13.64 -24.95
CA LEU A 207 -6.57 -12.46 -25.82
C LEU A 207 -5.69 -11.28 -25.34
N LEU A 208 -5.30 -11.25 -24.07
CA LEU A 208 -4.45 -10.20 -23.48
C LEU A 208 -2.97 -10.60 -23.41
N LEU A 209 -2.59 -11.78 -23.90
CA LEU A 209 -1.19 -12.23 -23.91
C LEU A 209 -0.22 -11.23 -24.58
N PRO A 210 -0.54 -10.61 -25.73
CA PRO A 210 0.35 -9.60 -26.32
C PRO A 210 0.55 -8.40 -25.40
N ALA A 211 -0.50 -7.89 -24.77
CA ALA A 211 -0.42 -6.77 -23.82
C ALA A 211 0.41 -7.15 -22.59
N ARG A 212 0.25 -8.37 -22.04
CA ARG A 212 1.09 -8.88 -20.96
C ARG A 212 2.57 -8.90 -21.36
N THR A 213 2.88 -9.39 -22.55
CA THR A 213 4.27 -9.57 -22.98
C THR A 213 4.94 -8.23 -23.30
N LEU A 214 4.23 -7.30 -23.93
CA LEU A 214 4.80 -6.05 -24.43
C LEU A 214 4.74 -4.91 -23.40
N VAL A 215 3.68 -4.83 -22.63
CA VAL A 215 3.43 -3.70 -21.72
C VAL A 215 3.71 -4.09 -20.26
N TRP A 216 3.00 -5.11 -19.78
CA TRP A 216 3.10 -5.48 -18.36
C TRP A 216 4.52 -5.89 -17.95
N ARG A 217 5.22 -6.66 -18.78
CA ARG A 217 6.59 -7.06 -18.48
C ARG A 217 7.51 -5.86 -18.30
N ARG A 218 7.35 -4.80 -19.12
CA ARG A 218 8.11 -3.56 -18.96
C ARG A 218 7.78 -2.84 -17.66
N VAL A 219 6.52 -2.82 -17.25
CA VAL A 219 6.10 -2.25 -15.97
C VAL A 219 6.70 -3.03 -14.79
N ALA A 220 6.67 -4.36 -14.85
CA ALA A 220 7.26 -5.20 -13.82
C ALA A 220 8.80 -5.06 -13.75
N ASP A 221 9.48 -5.01 -14.90
CA ASP A 221 10.93 -4.80 -14.96
C ASP A 221 11.34 -3.40 -14.43
N LEU A 222 10.54 -2.36 -14.73
CA LEU A 222 10.74 -1.02 -14.16
C LEU A 222 10.55 -1.02 -12.65
N ALA A 223 9.52 -1.67 -12.15
CA ALA A 223 9.25 -1.75 -10.72
C ALA A 223 10.31 -2.58 -9.96
N TYR A 224 10.86 -3.61 -10.58
CA TYR A 224 11.95 -4.41 -10.02
C TYR A 224 13.28 -3.66 -9.99
N GLY A 225 13.57 -2.87 -11.04
CA GLY A 225 14.81 -2.09 -11.17
C GLY A 225 14.77 -0.72 -10.48
N ALA A 226 13.62 -0.34 -9.95
CA ALA A 226 13.47 0.89 -9.17
C ALA A 226 13.82 0.65 -7.70
#